data_fc60183b93e265e06f20ea8e7621917b
#
_entry.id   fc60183b93e265e06f20ea8e7621917b
#
_cell.length_a   1.000
_cell.length_b   1.000
_cell.length_c   1.000
_cell.angle_alpha   90.00
_cell.angle_beta   90.00
_cell.angle_gamma   90.00
#
_symmetry.space_group_name_H-M   'P 1'
#
loop_
_entity.id
_entity.type
_entity.pdbx_description
1 polymer ?
#
loop_
_entity_poly.entity_id
_entity_poly.type
_entity_poly.pdbx_seq_one_letter_code
_entity_poly.pdbx_strand_id
1 'polypeptide(L)'
;MRIIGGRLKGRNIVPPTGLKARPTTDFAKEGLFNTLDNEFDFSQCRVLDLFSGTGSISYEFASRGAMDIYSVEMNPLHSTYIKKNAAALGLKGIQVVRHNVFDFLEICKIDFDIIFADPPYAIEAAAFFFMYVE
;
A
#
# COMPACT_ATOMS: atom_id res chain seq x y z
N MET A 1 -9.02 -5.36 -8.95
CA MET A 1 -8.00 -4.28 -8.86
C MET A 1 -6.89 -4.56 -9.85
N ARG A 2 -6.23 -3.53 -10.32
CA ARG A 2 -5.22 -3.66 -11.37
C ARG A 2 -3.98 -2.86 -11.00
N ILE A 3 -2.81 -3.40 -11.31
CA ILE A 3 -1.55 -2.67 -11.18
C ILE A 3 -1.40 -1.77 -12.42
N ILE A 4 -1.19 -0.47 -12.19
CA ILE A 4 -1.26 0.54 -13.23
C ILE A 4 0.09 0.77 -13.92
N GLY A 5 1.17 0.66 -13.17
CA GLY A 5 2.51 0.93 -13.71
C GLY A 5 3.56 -0.02 -13.19
N GLY A 6 4.80 0.19 -13.67
CA GLY A 6 5.95 -0.58 -13.23
C GLY A 6 6.07 -1.95 -13.87
N ARG A 7 6.84 -2.82 -13.22
CA ARG A 7 7.18 -4.14 -13.72
C ARG A 7 5.96 -5.05 -13.94
N LEU A 8 4.93 -4.89 -13.11
CA LEU A 8 3.72 -5.72 -13.16
C LEU A 8 2.53 -4.98 -13.79
N LYS A 9 2.79 -3.95 -14.57
CA LYS A 9 1.74 -3.16 -15.22
C LYS A 9 0.71 -4.05 -15.92
N GLY A 10 -0.57 -3.76 -15.69
CA GLY A 10 -1.68 -4.47 -16.31
C GLY A 10 -2.12 -5.74 -15.59
N ARG A 11 -1.39 -6.16 -14.55
CA ARG A 11 -1.74 -7.35 -13.80
C ARG A 11 -3.03 -7.15 -13.02
N ASN A 12 -3.99 -8.04 -13.23
CA ASN A 12 -5.22 -8.04 -12.46
C ASN A 12 -5.03 -8.85 -11.17
N ILE A 13 -5.57 -8.32 -10.09
CA ILE A 13 -5.57 -8.97 -8.79
C ILE A 13 -7.02 -9.05 -8.32
N VAL A 14 -7.52 -10.26 -8.18
CA VAL A 14 -8.91 -10.50 -7.77
C VAL A 14 -8.93 -10.94 -6.31
N PRO A 15 -9.45 -10.08 -5.41
CA PRO A 15 -9.60 -10.48 -4.01
C PRO A 15 -10.56 -11.65 -3.86
N PRO A 16 -10.34 -12.55 -2.88
CA PRO A 16 -11.30 -13.61 -2.60
C PRO A 16 -12.66 -13.05 -2.24
N THR A 17 -13.70 -13.81 -2.54
CA THR A 17 -15.08 -13.48 -2.15
C THR A 17 -15.16 -13.33 -0.64
N GLY A 18 -15.77 -12.24 -0.17
CA GLY A 18 -15.93 -11.97 1.26
C GLY A 18 -14.90 -11.02 1.86
N LEU A 19 -13.84 -10.67 1.13
CA LEU A 19 -12.95 -9.61 1.57
C LEU A 19 -13.59 -8.26 1.20
N LYS A 20 -14.11 -7.60 2.21
CA LYS A 20 -14.76 -6.30 2.04
C LYS A 20 -13.73 -5.19 2.20
N ALA A 21 -13.04 -4.88 1.13
CA ALA A 21 -12.23 -3.68 1.10
C ALA A 21 -12.76 -2.77 0.00
N ARG A 22 -12.84 -1.48 0.30
CA ARG A 22 -13.14 -0.50 -0.73
C ARG A 22 -11.88 -0.30 -1.55
N PRO A 23 -11.85 -0.76 -2.81
CA PRO A 23 -10.64 -0.62 -3.61
C PRO A 23 -10.41 0.84 -3.99
N THR A 24 -9.15 1.25 -4.03
CA THR A 24 -8.75 2.50 -4.65
C THR A 24 -8.96 2.34 -6.16
N THR A 25 -9.62 3.30 -6.78
CA THR A 25 -9.89 3.23 -8.22
C THR A 25 -8.59 3.32 -9.02
N ASP A 26 -8.59 2.74 -10.22
CA ASP A 26 -7.46 2.83 -11.13
C ASP A 26 -7.10 4.28 -11.45
N PHE A 27 -8.11 5.12 -11.65
CA PHE A 27 -7.93 6.53 -11.93
C PHE A 27 -7.23 7.27 -10.78
N ALA A 28 -7.69 7.05 -9.55
CA ALA A 28 -7.11 7.67 -8.36
C ALA A 28 -5.67 7.20 -8.15
N LYS A 29 -5.42 5.91 -8.34
CA LYS A 29 -4.08 5.32 -8.23
C LYS A 29 -3.12 5.93 -9.26
N GLU A 30 -3.57 6.00 -10.51
CA GLU A 30 -2.77 6.58 -11.59
C GLU A 30 -2.38 8.02 -11.30
N GLY A 31 -3.34 8.85 -10.88
CA GLY A 31 -3.06 10.25 -10.54
C GLY A 31 -2.07 10.40 -9.41
N LEU A 32 -2.25 9.63 -8.34
CA LEU A 32 -1.35 9.64 -7.19
C LEU A 32 0.07 9.25 -7.59
N PHE A 33 0.22 8.13 -8.27
CA PHE A 33 1.55 7.61 -8.60
C PHE A 33 2.25 8.39 -9.69
N ASN A 34 1.52 9.00 -10.61
CA ASN A 34 2.13 9.92 -11.58
C ASN A 34 2.78 11.11 -10.88
N THR A 35 2.14 11.63 -9.84
CA THR A 35 2.71 12.70 -9.02
C THR A 35 3.93 12.22 -8.24
N LEU A 36 3.83 11.07 -7.60
CA LEU A 36 4.92 10.53 -6.78
C LEU A 36 6.14 10.15 -7.63
N ASP A 37 5.93 9.59 -8.82
CA ASP A 37 7.02 9.22 -9.72
C ASP A 37 7.89 10.41 -10.13
N ASN A 38 7.32 11.62 -10.16
CA ASN A 38 8.07 12.83 -10.47
C ASN A 38 8.93 13.32 -9.32
N GLU A 39 8.64 12.90 -8.08
CA GLU A 39 9.30 13.42 -6.89
C GLU A 39 10.23 12.42 -6.22
N PHE A 40 9.99 11.12 -6.42
CA PHE A 40 10.70 10.07 -5.68
C PHE A 40 11.26 9.00 -6.61
N ASP A 41 12.45 8.53 -6.28
CA ASP A 41 12.97 7.26 -6.78
C ASP A 41 12.56 6.18 -5.76
N PHE A 42 11.54 5.41 -6.08
CA PHE A 42 11.00 4.43 -5.15
C PHE A 42 12.00 3.36 -4.71
N SER A 43 13.00 3.07 -5.53
CA SER A 43 14.04 2.11 -5.17
C SER A 43 14.90 2.59 -3.99
N GLN A 44 14.87 3.87 -3.69
CA GLN A 44 15.62 4.49 -2.59
C GLN A 44 14.73 4.86 -1.40
N CYS A 45 13.45 4.53 -1.46
CA CYS A 45 12.48 4.97 -0.46
C CYS A 45 12.04 3.83 0.43
N ARG A 46 11.82 4.17 1.70
CA ARG A 46 11.07 3.30 2.62
C ARG A 46 9.64 3.81 2.70
N VAL A 47 8.70 2.93 2.44
CA VAL A 47 7.28 3.25 2.29
C VAL A 47 6.46 2.61 3.40
N LEU A 48 5.55 3.37 3.97
CA LEU A 48 4.57 2.89 4.93
C LEU A 48 3.17 3.03 4.33
N ASP A 49 2.47 1.90 4.20
CA ASP A 49 1.11 1.82 3.73
C ASP A 49 0.21 1.49 4.91
N LEU A 50 -0.44 2.51 5.46
CA LEU A 50 -1.36 2.36 6.58
C LEU A 50 -2.76 2.03 6.08
N PHE A 51 -3.50 1.20 6.82
CA PHE A 51 -4.82 0.73 6.42
C PHE A 51 -4.77 0.05 5.05
N SER A 52 -3.86 -0.89 4.89
CA SER A 52 -3.51 -1.44 3.56
C SER A 52 -4.65 -2.17 2.86
N GLY A 53 -5.64 -2.67 3.59
CA GLY A 53 -6.77 -3.39 3.00
C GLY A 53 -6.33 -4.62 2.23
N THR A 54 -6.61 -4.65 0.95
CA THR A 54 -6.18 -5.74 0.06
C THR A 54 -4.77 -5.55 -0.50
N GLY A 55 -4.10 -4.46 -0.14
CA GLY A 55 -2.71 -4.23 -0.50
C GLY A 55 -2.49 -3.49 -1.82
N SER A 56 -3.54 -2.95 -2.41
CA SER A 56 -3.48 -2.31 -3.74
C SER A 56 -2.35 -1.29 -3.87
N ILE A 57 -2.19 -0.43 -2.87
CA ILE A 57 -1.16 0.62 -2.89
C ILE A 57 0.22 0.02 -2.70
N SER A 58 0.37 -0.95 -1.81
CA SER A 58 1.65 -1.63 -1.60
C SER A 58 2.13 -2.33 -2.86
N TYR A 59 1.24 -3.03 -3.58
CA TYR A 59 1.61 -3.69 -4.84
C TYR A 59 2.04 -2.67 -5.88
N GLU A 60 1.38 -1.53 -5.93
CA GLU A 60 1.72 -0.48 -6.89
C GLU A 60 3.12 0.08 -6.62
N PHE A 61 3.45 0.41 -5.38
CA PHE A 61 4.79 0.83 -5.01
C PHE A 61 5.83 -0.22 -5.38
N ALA A 62 5.57 -1.48 -5.04
CA ALA A 62 6.51 -2.56 -5.32
C ALA A 62 6.69 -2.77 -6.82
N SER A 63 5.61 -2.72 -7.60
CA SER A 63 5.67 -2.82 -9.05
C SER A 63 6.51 -1.72 -9.67
N ARG A 64 6.51 -0.54 -9.07
CA ARG A 64 7.25 0.64 -9.55
C ARG A 64 8.66 0.73 -8.98
N GLY A 65 9.12 -0.30 -8.30
CA GLY A 65 10.50 -0.41 -7.88
C GLY A 65 10.81 -0.28 -6.41
N ALA A 66 9.81 0.01 -5.56
CA ALA A 66 10.04 0.08 -4.12
C ALA A 66 10.40 -1.30 -3.56
N MET A 67 11.44 -1.35 -2.75
CA MET A 67 11.96 -2.60 -2.20
C MET A 67 11.87 -2.66 -0.68
N ASP A 68 11.30 -1.65 -0.04
CA ASP A 68 11.18 -1.58 1.41
C ASP A 68 9.83 -0.96 1.77
N ILE A 69 8.80 -1.81 1.85
CA ILE A 69 7.42 -1.39 2.06
C ILE A 69 6.88 -2.09 3.29
N TYR A 70 6.30 -1.32 4.20
CA TYR A 70 5.58 -1.85 5.36
C TYR A 70 4.09 -1.66 5.13
N SER A 71 3.36 -2.76 5.02
CA SER A 71 1.90 -2.77 4.88
C SER A 71 1.27 -3.09 6.22
N VAL A 72 0.62 -2.11 6.82
CA VAL A 72 -0.03 -2.27 8.13
C VAL A 72 -1.51 -2.49 7.92
N GLU A 73 -1.98 -3.64 8.36
CA GLU A 73 -3.39 -4.04 8.23
C GLU A 73 -3.81 -4.86 9.46
N MET A 74 -4.86 -4.41 10.12
CA MET A 74 -5.34 -5.03 11.35
C MET A 74 -6.15 -6.31 11.09
N ASN A 75 -6.91 -6.35 10.00
CA ASN A 75 -7.78 -7.48 9.70
C ASN A 75 -6.96 -8.70 9.31
N PRO A 76 -7.11 -9.84 10.03
CA PRO A 76 -6.30 -11.02 9.76
C PRO A 76 -6.53 -11.63 8.38
N LEU A 77 -7.73 -11.54 7.83
CA LEU A 77 -8.02 -12.06 6.49
C LEU A 77 -7.31 -11.21 5.43
N HIS A 78 -7.36 -9.89 5.58
CA HIS A 78 -6.67 -8.98 4.66
C HIS A 78 -5.15 -9.12 4.76
N SER A 79 -4.60 -9.17 5.96
CA SER A 79 -3.16 -9.30 6.13
C SER A 79 -2.61 -10.61 5.58
N THR A 80 -3.34 -11.71 5.78
CA THR A 80 -2.99 -13.01 5.20
C THR A 80 -3.05 -12.96 3.68
N TYR A 81 -4.08 -12.33 3.14
CA TYR A 81 -4.24 -12.17 1.68
C TYR A 81 -3.06 -11.38 1.09
N ILE A 82 -2.67 -10.27 1.72
CA ILE A 82 -1.54 -9.47 1.24
C ILE A 82 -0.27 -10.32 1.20
N LYS A 83 0.02 -11.08 2.25
CA LYS A 83 1.20 -11.95 2.30
C LYS A 83 1.21 -12.95 1.16
N LYS A 84 0.10 -13.65 0.95
CA LYS A 84 -0.02 -14.65 -0.10
C LYS A 84 0.13 -14.03 -1.48
N ASN A 85 -0.52 -12.91 -1.70
CA ASN A 85 -0.51 -12.26 -2.99
C ASN A 85 0.84 -11.66 -3.33
N ALA A 86 1.49 -11.04 -2.36
CA ALA A 86 2.85 -10.53 -2.54
C ALA A 86 3.83 -11.65 -2.90
N ALA A 87 3.73 -12.80 -2.22
CA ALA A 87 4.55 -13.97 -2.53
C ALA A 87 4.29 -14.49 -3.94
N ALA A 88 3.02 -14.60 -4.33
CA ALA A 88 2.63 -15.06 -5.65
C ALA A 88 3.12 -14.15 -6.77
N LEU A 89 3.18 -12.85 -6.49
CA LEU A 89 3.65 -11.84 -7.45
C LEU A 89 5.18 -11.65 -7.42
N GLY A 90 5.88 -12.32 -6.53
CA GLY A 90 7.31 -12.16 -6.37
C GLY A 90 7.73 -10.82 -5.78
N LEU A 91 6.87 -10.17 -5.03
CA LEU A 91 7.12 -8.85 -4.43
C LEU A 91 7.75 -9.01 -3.05
N LYS A 92 9.04 -9.25 -3.00
CA LYS A 92 9.76 -9.57 -1.77
C LYS A 92 9.95 -8.38 -0.82
N GLY A 93 9.78 -7.17 -1.32
CA GLY A 93 9.98 -5.96 -0.52
C GLY A 93 8.80 -5.59 0.37
N ILE A 94 7.69 -6.29 0.29
CA ILE A 94 6.50 -6.00 1.10
C ILE A 94 6.57 -6.78 2.41
N GLN A 95 6.64 -6.05 3.52
CA GLN A 95 6.57 -6.60 4.86
C GLN A 95 5.17 -6.32 5.42
N VAL A 96 4.41 -7.35 5.68
CA VAL A 96 3.05 -7.22 6.19
C VAL A 96 3.08 -7.23 7.70
N VAL A 97 2.53 -6.17 8.30
CA VAL A 97 2.42 -6.03 9.75
C VAL A 97 0.95 -6.08 10.12
N ARG A 98 0.54 -7.15 10.79
CA ARG A 98 -0.81 -7.28 11.31
C ARG A 98 -0.90 -6.53 12.63
N HIS A 99 -1.42 -5.31 12.58
CA HIS A 99 -1.47 -4.44 13.75
C HIS A 99 -2.53 -3.37 13.59
N ASN A 100 -3.04 -2.88 14.71
CA ASN A 100 -3.82 -1.66 14.72
C ASN A 100 -2.90 -0.50 14.32
N VAL A 101 -3.35 0.34 13.39
CA VAL A 101 -2.52 1.43 12.86
C VAL A 101 -2.07 2.40 13.95
N PHE A 102 -2.97 2.78 14.85
CA PHE A 102 -2.65 3.76 15.88
C PHE A 102 -1.63 3.20 16.90
N ASP A 103 -1.80 1.93 17.26
CA ASP A 103 -0.84 1.26 18.15
C ASP A 103 0.51 1.07 17.46
N PHE A 104 0.49 0.74 16.17
CA PHE A 104 1.72 0.64 15.39
C PHE A 104 2.49 1.96 15.37
N LEU A 105 1.79 3.07 15.14
CA LEU A 105 2.43 4.39 15.09
C LEU A 105 3.05 4.79 16.43
N GLU A 106 2.47 4.35 17.53
CA GLU A 106 3.02 4.64 18.87
C GLU A 106 4.33 3.90 19.14
N ILE A 107 4.48 2.69 18.63
CA ILE A 107 5.66 1.86 18.91
C ILE A 107 6.70 1.89 17.80
N CYS A 108 6.35 2.38 16.63
CA CYS A 108 7.23 2.37 15.46
C CYS A 108 8.37 3.38 15.64
N LYS A 109 9.60 2.89 15.47
CA LYS A 109 10.81 3.72 15.52
C LYS A 109 11.54 3.76 14.20
N ILE A 110 10.89 3.29 13.15
CA ILE A 110 11.44 3.29 11.80
C ILE A 110 11.05 4.59 11.11
N ASP A 111 11.99 5.22 10.43
CA ASP A 111 11.72 6.41 9.64
C ASP A 111 11.28 6.00 8.23
N PHE A 112 10.32 6.72 7.69
CA PHE A 112 9.78 6.47 6.35
C PHE A 112 9.93 7.71 5.47
N ASP A 113 10.18 7.47 4.19
CA ASP A 113 10.24 8.54 3.19
C ASP A 113 8.86 8.91 2.68
N ILE A 114 7.98 7.91 2.58
CA ILE A 114 6.60 8.07 2.12
C ILE A 114 5.67 7.34 3.07
N ILE A 115 4.64 8.04 3.53
CA ILE A 115 3.58 7.44 4.34
C ILE A 115 2.26 7.68 3.62
N PHE A 116 1.58 6.58 3.28
CA PHE A 116 0.25 6.61 2.69
C PHE A 116 -0.77 6.13 3.72
N ALA A 117 -1.90 6.82 3.83
CA ALA A 117 -2.98 6.42 4.73
C ALA A 117 -4.33 6.69 4.09
N ASP A 118 -5.12 5.63 3.93
CA ASP A 118 -6.49 5.70 3.46
C ASP A 118 -7.40 4.97 4.44
N PRO A 119 -7.84 5.64 5.52
CA PRO A 119 -8.64 5.01 6.56
C PRO A 119 -9.98 4.48 6.03
N PRO A 120 -10.49 3.36 6.57
CA PRO A 120 -11.73 2.76 6.09
C PRO A 120 -13.00 3.48 6.54
N TYR A 121 -12.90 4.47 7.41
CA TYR A 121 -14.08 5.18 7.86
C TYR A 121 -14.52 6.23 6.86
N ALA A 122 -15.83 6.43 6.78
CA ALA A 122 -16.42 7.48 5.97
C ALA A 122 -16.06 8.84 6.56
N ILE A 123 -14.97 9.39 6.11
CA ILE A 123 -14.65 10.78 6.33
C ILE A 123 -15.14 11.52 5.09
N GLU A 124 -15.84 12.63 5.29
CA GLU A 124 -16.44 13.41 4.21
C GLU A 124 -15.46 13.92 3.16
N ALA A 125 -14.21 14.00 3.51
CA ALA A 125 -13.14 14.18 2.55
C ALA A 125 -12.32 12.91 2.58
N ALA A 126 -12.32 12.16 1.50
CA ALA A 126 -11.38 11.07 1.34
C ALA A 126 -9.99 11.67 1.52
N ALA A 127 -9.51 11.59 2.73
CA ALA A 127 -8.24 12.18 3.08
C ALA A 127 -7.16 11.22 2.64
N PHE A 128 -6.62 11.48 1.48
CA PHE A 128 -5.37 10.88 1.14
C PHE A 128 -4.29 11.69 1.83
N PHE A 129 -3.64 11.06 2.79
CA PHE A 129 -2.44 11.63 3.32
C PHE A 129 -1.28 10.92 2.69
N PHE A 130 -0.40 11.65 2.08
CA PHE A 130 0.94 11.18 2.17
C PHE A 130 1.75 12.29 2.84
N MET A 131 2.64 11.88 3.71
CA MET A 131 3.57 12.77 4.37
C MET A 131 4.96 12.46 3.90
N TYR A 132 5.63 13.48 3.50
CA TYR A 132 7.05 13.44 3.28
C TYR A 132 7.72 13.67 4.62
N VAL A 133 8.51 12.70 5.06
CA VAL A 133 9.27 12.80 6.31
C VAL A 133 10.74 12.68 5.97
N GLU A 134 11.46 13.68 6.32
CA GLU A 134 12.92 13.67 6.19
C GLU A 134 13.57 12.68 7.15
#